data_4035fd7203a4a045587e28a82f0322b7
#
_entry.id   4035fd7203a4a045587e28a82f0322b7
#
_cell.length_a   1.000
_cell.length_b   1.000
_cell.length_c   1.000
_cell.angle_alpha   90.00
_cell.angle_beta   90.00
_cell.angle_gamma   90.00
#
_symmetry.space_group_name_H-M   'P 1'
#
loop_
_entity.id
_entity.type
_entity.pdbx_description
1 polymer ?
#
loop_
_entity_poly.entity_id
_entity_poly.type
_entity_poly.pdbx_seq_one_letter_code
_entity_poly.pdbx_strand_id
1 'polypeptide(L)'
;MQLDEKEIRQIVQNLCMMNNKFMNRMLDGNIEAAEIMLRVMLEDDTIRVMDVRIQSFIQNLYGHSAQLDILAQDGLGRYFNVEMQRSDEGAPVRRARYYSSVLDTKFLQPGVDYDELPDSYVIFITENDVLGKALPLYHVNRTIDEDGTKFGDGSHIMYVNSQIQDDTALGRLMQDLYCTNPKELYYKEFAERMEYLKYNKEGEEKMTDIIEAYAQKVAKEAAKEATEKATKNTLKDMACKMLKRGDSVEEVMAITSLPLESVRALQMSL
;
A
#
# COMPACT_ATOMS: atom_id res chain seq x y z
N MET A 1 24.76 -8.90 2.03
CA MET A 1 24.52 -9.64 3.29
C MET A 1 23.58 -10.77 2.92
N GLN A 2 24.00 -12.01 3.01
CA GLN A 2 23.10 -13.15 2.84
C GLN A 2 22.34 -13.31 4.16
N LEU A 3 21.01 -13.28 4.10
CA LEU A 3 20.16 -13.59 5.23
C LEU A 3 20.31 -15.06 5.59
N ASP A 4 20.30 -15.38 6.88
CA ASP A 4 20.24 -16.78 7.29
C ASP A 4 18.78 -17.31 7.21
N GLU A 5 18.61 -18.62 7.25
CA GLU A 5 17.28 -19.25 7.15
C GLU A 5 16.31 -18.81 8.26
N LYS A 6 16.83 -18.46 9.43
CA LYS A 6 16.01 -17.99 10.56
C LYS A 6 15.50 -16.59 10.32
N GLU A 7 16.35 -15.70 9.79
CA GLU A 7 15.97 -14.35 9.42
C GLU A 7 14.92 -14.36 8.29
N ILE A 8 15.12 -15.21 7.28
CA ILE A 8 14.17 -15.41 6.19
C ILE A 8 12.81 -15.84 6.73
N ARG A 9 12.78 -16.87 7.58
CA ARG A 9 11.53 -17.35 8.21
C ARG A 9 10.84 -16.26 9.02
N GLN A 10 11.58 -15.48 9.77
CA GLN A 10 11.02 -14.38 10.57
C GLN A 10 10.39 -13.29 9.67
N ILE A 11 11.04 -12.96 8.56
CA ILE A 11 10.50 -12.02 7.56
C ILE A 11 9.17 -12.57 7.01
N VAL A 12 9.17 -13.81 6.53
CA VAL A 12 7.99 -14.46 5.94
C VAL A 12 6.83 -14.52 6.93
N GLN A 13 7.11 -14.89 8.18
CA GLN A 13 6.07 -14.96 9.22
C GLN A 13 5.41 -13.61 9.50
N ASN A 14 6.16 -12.50 9.39
CA ASN A 14 5.67 -11.16 9.65
C ASN A 14 4.99 -10.48 8.43
N LEU A 15 4.97 -11.12 7.27
CA LEU A 15 4.27 -10.57 6.11
C LEU A 15 2.75 -10.68 6.29
N CYS A 16 2.06 -9.59 5.99
CA CYS A 16 0.60 -9.52 5.91
C CYS A 16 0.17 -8.92 4.56
N MET A 17 -1.10 -9.02 4.24
CA MET A 17 -1.63 -8.58 2.93
C MET A 17 -1.56 -7.06 2.71
N MET A 18 -1.39 -6.25 3.77
CA MET A 18 -1.10 -4.82 3.62
C MET A 18 0.28 -4.54 3.00
N ASN A 19 1.15 -5.54 2.84
CA ASN A 19 2.34 -5.42 2.02
C ASN A 19 1.99 -5.66 0.56
N ASN A 20 2.14 -4.64 -0.31
CA ASN A 20 1.77 -4.69 -1.74
C ASN A 20 2.34 -5.90 -2.47
N LYS A 21 3.62 -6.23 -2.26
CA LYS A 21 4.24 -7.37 -2.92
C LYS A 21 3.64 -8.70 -2.43
N PHE A 22 3.37 -8.81 -1.14
CA PHE A 22 2.74 -10.00 -0.58
C PHE A 22 1.29 -10.12 -1.06
N MET A 23 0.51 -9.02 -1.06
CA MET A 23 -0.83 -9.01 -1.62
C MET A 23 -0.84 -9.47 -3.08
N ASN A 24 0.10 -8.99 -3.88
CA ASN A 24 0.23 -9.42 -5.27
C ASN A 24 0.43 -10.95 -5.37
N ARG A 25 1.24 -11.56 -4.50
CA ARG A 25 1.41 -13.03 -4.46
C ARG A 25 0.16 -13.75 -3.95
N MET A 26 -0.57 -13.14 -3.02
CA MET A 26 -1.85 -13.68 -2.52
C MET A 26 -2.90 -13.78 -3.62
N LEU A 27 -2.95 -12.81 -4.52
CA LEU A 27 -3.95 -12.70 -5.58
C LEU A 27 -3.48 -13.18 -6.96
N ASP A 28 -2.19 -13.45 -7.16
CA ASP A 28 -1.63 -13.91 -8.43
C ASP A 28 -2.25 -15.26 -8.85
N GLY A 29 -3.11 -15.21 -9.87
CA GLY A 29 -3.86 -16.36 -10.34
C GLY A 29 -4.89 -16.92 -9.36
N ASN A 30 -5.18 -16.22 -8.26
CA ASN A 30 -6.15 -16.64 -7.24
C ASN A 30 -7.49 -15.91 -7.45
N ILE A 31 -8.30 -16.46 -8.35
CA ILE A 31 -9.62 -15.91 -8.71
C ILE A 31 -10.55 -15.89 -7.48
N GLU A 32 -10.55 -16.94 -6.68
CA GLU A 32 -11.42 -17.10 -5.51
C GLU A 32 -11.16 -16.03 -4.46
N ALA A 33 -9.89 -15.74 -4.17
CA ALA A 33 -9.53 -14.69 -3.23
C ALA A 33 -9.88 -13.28 -3.77
N ALA A 34 -9.69 -13.02 -5.07
CA ALA A 34 -10.10 -11.77 -5.68
C ALA A 34 -11.64 -11.61 -5.67
N GLU A 35 -12.37 -12.68 -5.94
CA GLU A 35 -13.83 -12.70 -5.94
C GLU A 35 -14.41 -12.39 -4.56
N ILE A 36 -13.94 -13.08 -3.50
CA ILE A 36 -14.43 -12.80 -2.14
C ILE A 36 -14.10 -11.36 -1.70
N MET A 37 -12.90 -10.87 -2.02
CA MET A 37 -12.52 -9.50 -1.73
C MET A 37 -13.45 -8.48 -2.38
N LEU A 38 -13.76 -8.64 -3.67
CA LEU A 38 -14.64 -7.74 -4.41
C LEU A 38 -16.09 -7.83 -3.92
N ARG A 39 -16.61 -9.04 -3.66
CA ARG A 39 -17.95 -9.25 -3.10
C ARG A 39 -18.14 -8.51 -1.78
N VAL A 40 -17.16 -8.62 -0.89
CA VAL A 40 -17.21 -7.97 0.43
C VAL A 40 -17.16 -6.45 0.30
N MET A 41 -16.26 -5.91 -0.54
CA MET A 41 -16.11 -4.46 -0.71
C MET A 41 -17.29 -3.81 -1.44
N LEU A 42 -17.91 -4.51 -2.39
CA LEU A 42 -19.05 -3.98 -3.17
C LEU A 42 -20.41 -4.39 -2.60
N GLU A 43 -20.44 -5.23 -1.57
CA GLU A 43 -21.67 -5.80 -1.01
C GLU A 43 -22.52 -6.51 -2.09
N ASP A 44 -21.85 -7.19 -3.05
CA ASP A 44 -22.46 -7.82 -4.22
C ASP A 44 -22.02 -9.27 -4.35
N ASP A 45 -22.83 -10.20 -3.84
CA ASP A 45 -22.59 -11.66 -3.91
C ASP A 45 -22.73 -12.22 -5.34
N THR A 46 -23.21 -11.42 -6.28
CA THR A 46 -23.36 -11.85 -7.69
C THR A 46 -22.08 -11.76 -8.49
N ILE A 47 -21.05 -11.06 -7.99
CA ILE A 47 -19.75 -10.94 -8.64
C ILE A 47 -19.15 -12.33 -8.88
N ARG A 48 -18.73 -12.58 -10.11
CA ARG A 48 -17.99 -13.77 -10.55
C ARG A 48 -16.76 -13.32 -11.29
N VAL A 49 -15.60 -13.39 -10.62
CA VAL A 49 -14.32 -13.01 -11.21
C VAL A 49 -13.90 -14.03 -12.25
N MET A 50 -13.58 -13.58 -13.44
CA MET A 50 -13.15 -14.40 -14.58
C MET A 50 -11.65 -14.33 -14.81
N ASP A 51 -11.03 -13.20 -14.49
CA ASP A 51 -9.61 -12.96 -14.67
C ASP A 51 -9.07 -12.02 -13.58
N VAL A 52 -7.86 -12.28 -13.11
CA VAL A 52 -7.13 -11.42 -12.18
C VAL A 52 -5.67 -11.31 -12.61
N ARG A 53 -5.18 -10.09 -12.76
CA ARG A 53 -3.81 -9.75 -13.15
C ARG A 53 -3.21 -8.84 -12.12
N ILE A 54 -2.00 -9.17 -11.68
CA ILE A 54 -1.22 -8.32 -10.79
C ILE A 54 -0.26 -7.44 -11.59
N GLN A 55 0.08 -6.27 -11.03
CA GLN A 55 1.06 -5.32 -11.59
C GLN A 55 0.84 -5.04 -13.09
N SER A 56 -0.43 -4.87 -13.48
CA SER A 56 -0.80 -4.61 -14.86
C SER A 56 -0.29 -3.24 -15.30
N PHE A 57 0.70 -3.23 -16.21
CA PHE A 57 1.24 -1.99 -16.74
C PHE A 57 0.40 -1.48 -17.91
N ILE A 58 0.00 -0.22 -17.83
CA ILE A 58 -0.68 0.50 -18.90
C ILE A 58 0.23 1.62 -19.37
N GLN A 59 0.81 1.42 -20.54
CA GLN A 59 1.68 2.43 -21.15
C GLN A 59 0.84 3.58 -21.70
N ASN A 60 1.18 4.81 -21.31
CA ASN A 60 0.63 6.01 -21.89
C ASN A 60 1.75 6.74 -22.64
N LEU A 61 1.64 6.82 -23.97
CA LEU A 61 2.66 7.46 -24.82
C LEU A 61 2.74 8.97 -24.65
N TYR A 62 1.68 9.61 -24.14
CA TYR A 62 1.54 11.05 -24.06
C TYR A 62 1.42 11.59 -22.63
N GLY A 63 1.49 10.72 -21.62
CA GLY A 63 1.31 11.09 -20.22
C GLY A 63 1.94 10.09 -19.26
N HIS A 64 1.50 10.15 -18.01
CA HIS A 64 1.95 9.18 -17.01
C HIS A 64 1.42 7.78 -17.35
N SER A 65 2.32 6.81 -17.45
CA SER A 65 1.93 5.40 -17.46
C SER A 65 1.40 5.01 -16.09
N ALA A 66 0.51 4.04 -16.02
CA ALA A 66 -0.01 3.50 -14.78
C ALA A 66 0.41 2.04 -14.61
N GLN A 67 0.84 1.71 -13.41
CA GLN A 67 0.97 0.33 -12.96
C GLN A 67 -0.14 0.09 -11.96
N LEU A 68 -1.06 -0.80 -12.32
CA LEU A 68 -2.19 -1.17 -11.49
C LEU A 68 -1.78 -2.35 -10.62
N ASP A 69 -2.01 -2.26 -9.30
CA ASP A 69 -1.61 -3.31 -8.38
C ASP A 69 -2.37 -4.61 -8.69
N ILE A 70 -3.69 -4.53 -8.75
CA ILE A 70 -4.56 -5.67 -9.02
C ILE A 70 -5.64 -5.23 -10.02
N LEU A 71 -5.73 -5.90 -11.15
CA LEU A 71 -6.78 -5.68 -12.15
C LEU A 71 -7.59 -6.96 -12.29
N ALA A 72 -8.87 -6.92 -11.95
CA ALA A 72 -9.80 -8.04 -12.12
C ALA A 72 -10.89 -7.71 -13.14
N GLN A 73 -11.43 -8.73 -13.77
CA GLN A 73 -12.61 -8.65 -14.64
C GLN A 73 -13.64 -9.69 -14.19
N ASP A 74 -14.92 -9.30 -14.16
CA ASP A 74 -15.99 -10.23 -13.85
C ASP A 74 -16.73 -10.75 -15.09
N GLY A 75 -17.70 -11.65 -14.86
CA GLY A 75 -18.50 -12.26 -15.91
C GLY A 75 -19.48 -11.30 -16.62
N LEU A 76 -19.70 -10.11 -16.07
CA LEU A 76 -20.48 -9.04 -16.72
C LEU A 76 -19.60 -8.08 -17.53
N GLY A 77 -18.28 -8.33 -17.57
CA GLY A 77 -17.32 -7.49 -18.28
C GLY A 77 -16.86 -6.25 -17.50
N ARG A 78 -17.28 -6.08 -16.24
CA ARG A 78 -16.86 -4.96 -15.39
C ARG A 78 -15.40 -5.12 -15.01
N TYR A 79 -14.66 -4.01 -14.88
CA TYR A 79 -13.26 -3.99 -14.49
C TYR A 79 -13.06 -3.37 -13.12
N PHE A 80 -12.22 -4.02 -12.32
CA PHE A 80 -11.92 -3.62 -10.94
C PHE A 80 -10.40 -3.43 -10.80
N ASN A 81 -9.97 -2.19 -10.58
CA ASN A 81 -8.61 -1.90 -10.18
C ASN A 81 -8.56 -1.71 -8.66
N VAL A 82 -7.85 -2.58 -7.96
CA VAL A 82 -7.66 -2.48 -6.50
C VAL A 82 -6.22 -2.09 -6.21
N GLU A 83 -6.06 -1.01 -5.47
CA GLU A 83 -4.79 -0.40 -5.09
C GLU A 83 -4.61 -0.44 -3.56
N MET A 84 -3.47 -0.95 -3.11
CA MET A 84 -3.10 -0.94 -1.69
C MET A 84 -2.24 0.29 -1.40
N GLN A 85 -2.71 1.20 -0.53
CA GLN A 85 -1.99 2.44 -0.24
C GLN A 85 -1.62 2.55 1.23
N ARG A 86 -0.33 2.50 1.50
CA ARG A 86 0.20 2.72 2.86
C ARG A 86 0.29 4.21 3.18
N SER A 87 0.53 4.53 4.44
CA SER A 87 0.49 5.89 4.99
C SER A 87 1.42 6.90 4.32
N ASP A 88 2.53 6.46 3.76
CA ASP A 88 3.57 7.29 3.17
C ASP A 88 3.35 7.64 1.68
N GLU A 89 2.52 6.89 0.98
CA GLU A 89 2.30 7.08 -0.47
C GLU A 89 1.04 7.88 -0.79
N GLY A 90 0.04 7.85 0.10
CA GLY A 90 -1.24 8.52 -0.06
C GLY A 90 -2.07 8.04 -1.27
N ALA A 91 -3.35 8.32 -1.25
CA ALA A 91 -4.28 8.03 -2.35
C ALA A 91 -5.03 9.30 -2.77
N PRO A 92 -4.36 10.28 -3.40
CA PRO A 92 -5.00 11.55 -3.71
C PRO A 92 -6.15 11.36 -4.71
N VAL A 93 -7.25 12.08 -4.49
CA VAL A 93 -8.47 11.98 -5.30
C VAL A 93 -8.25 12.20 -6.81
N ARG A 94 -7.22 12.97 -7.17
CA ARG A 94 -6.84 13.17 -8.58
C ARG A 94 -6.21 11.93 -9.21
N ARG A 95 -5.49 11.11 -8.40
CA ARG A 95 -4.94 9.83 -8.87
C ARG A 95 -6.06 8.84 -9.17
N ALA A 96 -7.09 8.76 -8.32
CA ALA A 96 -8.25 7.92 -8.57
C ALA A 96 -8.94 8.28 -9.89
N ARG A 97 -9.19 9.57 -10.12
CA ARG A 97 -9.75 10.07 -11.39
C ARG A 97 -8.85 9.70 -12.57
N TYR A 98 -7.53 9.85 -12.44
CA TYR A 98 -6.60 9.51 -13.50
C TYR A 98 -6.63 8.02 -13.83
N TYR A 99 -6.71 7.15 -12.82
CA TYR A 99 -6.81 5.71 -13.01
C TYR A 99 -8.11 5.30 -13.71
N SER A 100 -9.25 5.94 -13.41
CA SER A 100 -10.49 5.74 -14.19
C SER A 100 -10.26 6.04 -15.66
N SER A 101 -9.69 7.18 -15.99
CA SER A 101 -9.40 7.55 -17.40
C SER A 101 -8.42 6.60 -18.08
N VAL A 102 -7.46 6.04 -17.33
CA VAL A 102 -6.51 5.06 -17.87
C VAL A 102 -7.20 3.74 -18.18
N LEU A 103 -8.14 3.29 -17.33
CA LEU A 103 -8.97 2.11 -17.61
C LEU A 103 -9.81 2.32 -18.85
N ASP A 104 -10.50 3.47 -18.97
CA ASP A 104 -11.33 3.81 -20.13
C ASP A 104 -10.51 3.76 -21.43
N THR A 105 -9.33 4.39 -21.47
CA THR A 105 -8.46 4.36 -22.64
C THR A 105 -7.91 2.99 -22.98
N LYS A 106 -7.79 2.09 -22.00
CA LYS A 106 -7.29 0.73 -22.20
C LYS A 106 -8.37 -0.17 -22.78
N PHE A 107 -9.61 -0.02 -22.32
CA PHE A 107 -10.66 -0.99 -22.64
C PHE A 107 -11.57 -0.56 -23.79
N LEU A 108 -11.66 0.72 -24.11
CA LEU A 108 -12.33 1.18 -25.32
C LEU A 108 -11.41 0.99 -26.53
N GLN A 109 -11.73 0.02 -27.38
CA GLN A 109 -10.95 -0.25 -28.57
C GLN A 109 -11.25 0.75 -29.68
N PRO A 110 -10.30 1.04 -30.60
CA PRO A 110 -10.55 1.92 -31.74
C PRO A 110 -11.71 1.44 -32.60
N GLY A 111 -12.66 2.34 -32.87
CA GLY A 111 -13.82 2.06 -33.68
C GLY A 111 -15.00 1.43 -32.96
N VAL A 112 -14.90 1.20 -31.67
CA VAL A 112 -15.99 0.75 -30.79
C VAL A 112 -16.77 1.97 -30.30
N ASP A 113 -18.10 1.84 -30.19
CA ASP A 113 -18.98 2.91 -29.68
C ASP A 113 -18.66 3.20 -28.18
N TYR A 114 -18.87 4.45 -27.77
CA TYR A 114 -18.71 4.83 -26.37
C TYR A 114 -19.69 4.14 -25.43
N ASP A 115 -20.87 3.75 -25.92
CA ASP A 115 -21.87 3.00 -25.15
C ASP A 115 -21.41 1.56 -24.80
N GLU A 116 -20.39 1.06 -25.48
CA GLU A 116 -19.75 -0.24 -25.20
C GLU A 116 -18.62 -0.15 -24.14
N LEU A 117 -18.35 1.06 -23.59
CA LEU A 117 -17.35 1.21 -22.55
C LEU A 117 -17.81 0.46 -21.29
N PRO A 118 -17.02 -0.49 -20.78
CA PRO A 118 -17.41 -1.27 -19.62
C PRO A 118 -17.41 -0.45 -18.33
N ASP A 119 -18.27 -0.82 -17.39
CA ASP A 119 -18.21 -0.27 -16.03
C ASP A 119 -16.84 -0.52 -15.41
N SER A 120 -16.30 0.50 -14.77
CA SER A 120 -14.98 0.45 -14.15
C SER A 120 -15.01 0.92 -12.69
N TYR A 121 -14.26 0.21 -11.84
CA TYR A 121 -14.12 0.49 -10.42
C TYR A 121 -12.66 0.73 -10.08
N VAL A 122 -12.35 1.90 -9.51
CA VAL A 122 -11.04 2.21 -8.93
C VAL A 122 -11.18 2.20 -7.43
N ILE A 123 -10.60 1.19 -6.78
CA ILE A 123 -10.76 0.91 -5.36
C ILE A 123 -9.42 1.11 -4.66
N PHE A 124 -9.33 2.09 -3.76
CA PHE A 124 -8.18 2.28 -2.89
C PHE A 124 -8.44 1.70 -1.52
N ILE A 125 -7.66 0.70 -1.11
CA ILE A 125 -7.60 0.25 0.28
C ILE A 125 -6.48 1.03 0.96
N THR A 126 -6.83 1.89 1.90
CA THR A 126 -5.90 2.86 2.50
C THR A 126 -5.64 2.57 3.97
N GLU A 127 -4.37 2.69 4.39
CA GLU A 127 -3.98 2.54 5.80
C GLU A 127 -4.49 3.70 6.66
N ASN A 128 -4.65 4.89 6.08
CA ASN A 128 -5.23 6.06 6.74
C ASN A 128 -6.55 6.46 6.10
N ASP A 129 -7.45 7.07 6.89
CA ASP A 129 -8.70 7.64 6.37
C ASP A 129 -8.42 8.89 5.52
N VAL A 130 -8.33 8.71 4.21
CA VAL A 130 -7.99 9.79 3.24
C VAL A 130 -9.04 10.88 3.20
N LEU A 131 -10.33 10.55 3.42
CA LEU A 131 -11.43 11.51 3.35
C LEU A 131 -11.82 12.09 4.72
N GLY A 132 -11.28 11.55 5.82
CA GLY A 132 -11.36 12.12 7.16
C GLY A 132 -12.73 12.13 7.79
N LYS A 133 -13.64 11.21 7.40
CA LYS A 133 -15.01 11.14 7.94
C LYS A 133 -15.25 9.90 8.80
N ALA A 134 -14.20 9.13 9.10
CA ALA A 134 -14.22 7.91 9.89
C ALA A 134 -15.25 6.86 9.41
N LEU A 135 -15.48 6.78 8.10
CA LEU A 135 -16.32 5.75 7.52
C LEU A 135 -15.46 4.56 7.06
N PRO A 136 -15.98 3.31 7.11
CA PRO A 136 -15.28 2.14 6.64
C PRO A 136 -15.12 2.12 5.12
N LEU A 137 -16.05 2.73 4.41
CA LEU A 137 -16.13 2.73 2.95
C LEU A 137 -16.73 4.04 2.45
N TYR A 138 -16.15 4.56 1.37
CA TYR A 138 -16.61 5.73 0.65
C TYR A 138 -16.88 5.38 -0.80
N HIS A 139 -18.11 5.62 -1.27
CA HIS A 139 -18.47 5.56 -2.68
C HIS A 139 -18.44 6.96 -3.26
N VAL A 140 -17.69 7.14 -4.34
CA VAL A 140 -17.60 8.41 -5.06
C VAL A 140 -18.17 8.21 -6.45
N ASN A 141 -19.34 8.79 -6.68
CA ASN A 141 -20.07 8.75 -7.93
C ASN A 141 -20.35 10.16 -8.44
N ARG A 142 -20.63 10.30 -9.73
CA ARG A 142 -21.06 11.57 -10.31
C ARG A 142 -22.56 11.72 -10.18
N THR A 143 -22.99 12.96 -9.92
CA THR A 143 -24.40 13.34 -9.83
C THR A 143 -24.67 14.53 -10.73
N ILE A 144 -25.92 14.67 -11.19
CA ILE A 144 -26.41 15.86 -11.88
C ILE A 144 -26.74 16.88 -10.78
N ASP A 145 -26.10 18.04 -10.82
CA ASP A 145 -26.18 19.03 -9.74
C ASP A 145 -27.60 19.63 -9.61
N GLU A 146 -28.35 19.70 -10.71
CA GLU A 146 -29.67 20.33 -10.78
C GLU A 146 -30.75 19.55 -10.02
N ASP A 147 -30.65 18.21 -9.95
CA ASP A 147 -31.69 17.37 -9.35
C ASP A 147 -31.14 16.31 -8.39
N GLY A 148 -29.81 16.17 -8.25
CA GLY A 148 -29.14 15.22 -7.38
C GLY A 148 -29.20 13.78 -7.86
N THR A 149 -29.65 13.50 -9.08
CA THR A 149 -29.72 12.14 -9.64
C THR A 149 -28.30 11.65 -10.00
N LYS A 150 -28.13 10.32 -10.04
CA LYS A 150 -26.86 9.72 -10.49
C LYS A 150 -26.67 9.98 -11.98
N PHE A 151 -25.46 10.38 -12.38
CA PHE A 151 -25.10 10.55 -13.79
C PHE A 151 -25.08 9.22 -14.55
N GLY A 152 -24.68 8.12 -13.89
CA GLY A 152 -24.81 6.76 -14.42
C GLY A 152 -23.85 6.43 -15.56
N ASP A 153 -22.65 6.96 -15.52
CA ASP A 153 -21.63 6.80 -16.57
C ASP A 153 -20.74 5.54 -16.41
N GLY A 154 -21.08 4.65 -15.46
CA GLY A 154 -20.35 3.40 -15.25
C GLY A 154 -18.96 3.54 -14.61
N SER A 155 -18.53 4.77 -14.25
CA SER A 155 -17.22 5.00 -13.61
C SER A 155 -17.40 5.19 -12.11
N HIS A 156 -16.78 4.30 -11.33
CA HIS A 156 -16.90 4.25 -9.87
C HIS A 156 -15.54 4.38 -9.20
N ILE A 157 -15.47 5.19 -8.14
CA ILE A 157 -14.28 5.28 -7.28
C ILE A 157 -14.69 4.92 -5.86
N MET A 158 -13.87 4.10 -5.20
CA MET A 158 -14.12 3.68 -3.82
C MET A 158 -12.86 3.87 -2.97
N TYR A 159 -13.06 4.28 -1.71
CA TYR A 159 -12.02 4.32 -0.71
C TYR A 159 -12.43 3.44 0.46
N VAL A 160 -11.60 2.46 0.77
CA VAL A 160 -11.78 1.54 1.89
C VAL A 160 -10.79 1.94 2.99
N ASN A 161 -11.31 2.29 4.16
CA ASN A 161 -10.52 2.65 5.32
C ASN A 161 -10.16 1.39 6.12
N SER A 162 -8.94 0.91 5.98
CA SER A 162 -8.51 -0.34 6.63
C SER A 162 -8.30 -0.23 8.15
N GLN A 163 -8.42 0.96 8.73
CA GLN A 163 -8.39 1.13 10.19
C GLN A 163 -9.67 0.62 10.87
N ILE A 164 -10.78 0.53 10.15
CA ILE A 164 -12.05 0.04 10.68
C ILE A 164 -12.09 -1.48 10.55
N GLN A 165 -11.90 -2.15 11.67
CA GLN A 165 -11.75 -3.61 11.80
C GLN A 165 -12.81 -4.16 12.76
N ASP A 166 -14.07 -3.84 12.49
CA ASP A 166 -15.22 -4.30 13.25
C ASP A 166 -15.69 -5.72 12.83
N ASP A 167 -16.79 -6.20 13.42
CA ASP A 167 -17.36 -7.52 13.12
C ASP A 167 -18.19 -7.59 11.83
N THR A 168 -18.25 -6.52 11.04
CA THR A 168 -18.86 -6.56 9.71
C THR A 168 -18.03 -7.39 8.73
N ALA A 169 -18.62 -7.82 7.62
CA ALA A 169 -17.88 -8.54 6.57
C ALA A 169 -16.65 -7.73 6.09
N LEU A 170 -16.83 -6.42 5.86
CA LEU A 170 -15.75 -5.52 5.47
C LEU A 170 -14.70 -5.35 6.58
N GLY A 171 -15.13 -5.18 7.83
CA GLY A 171 -14.22 -5.07 8.98
C GLY A 171 -13.38 -6.33 9.19
N ARG A 172 -13.97 -7.53 9.03
CA ARG A 172 -13.25 -8.80 9.06
C ARG A 172 -12.26 -8.94 7.89
N LEU A 173 -12.63 -8.48 6.69
CA LEU A 173 -11.70 -8.41 5.58
C LEU A 173 -10.51 -7.49 5.92
N MET A 174 -10.75 -6.33 6.53
CA MET A 174 -9.67 -5.45 6.97
C MET A 174 -8.82 -6.09 8.07
N GLN A 175 -9.39 -6.83 9.02
CA GLN A 175 -8.62 -7.62 9.99
C GLN A 175 -7.70 -8.63 9.30
N ASP A 176 -8.21 -9.36 8.31
CA ASP A 176 -7.43 -10.33 7.53
C ASP A 176 -6.25 -9.68 6.80
N LEU A 177 -6.41 -8.45 6.29
CA LEU A 177 -5.32 -7.74 5.61
C LEU A 177 -4.10 -7.48 6.52
N TYR A 178 -4.30 -7.30 7.82
CA TYR A 178 -3.23 -7.11 8.80
C TYR A 178 -2.79 -8.41 9.47
N CYS A 179 -3.57 -9.47 9.36
CA CYS A 179 -3.26 -10.75 9.99
C CYS A 179 -2.04 -11.40 9.33
N THR A 180 -1.15 -11.94 10.15
CA THR A 180 0.07 -12.64 9.70
C THR A 180 -0.04 -14.15 9.84
N ASN A 181 -1.06 -14.65 10.56
CA ASN A 181 -1.25 -16.07 10.83
C ASN A 181 -2.42 -16.62 10.00
N PRO A 182 -2.19 -17.54 9.04
CA PRO A 182 -3.26 -18.08 8.20
C PRO A 182 -4.38 -18.76 8.98
N LYS A 183 -4.10 -19.28 10.18
CA LYS A 183 -5.10 -19.95 11.02
C LYS A 183 -6.08 -19.02 11.73
N GLU A 184 -5.79 -17.71 11.71
CA GLU A 184 -6.60 -16.66 12.35
C GLU A 184 -7.39 -15.85 11.34
N LEU A 185 -7.26 -16.14 10.04
CA LEU A 185 -7.99 -15.46 8.97
C LEU A 185 -9.45 -15.90 8.95
N TYR A 186 -10.36 -14.95 8.72
CA TYR A 186 -11.79 -15.19 8.60
C TYR A 186 -12.16 -15.81 7.25
N TYR A 187 -11.52 -15.33 6.16
CA TYR A 187 -11.81 -15.79 4.81
C TYR A 187 -10.88 -16.95 4.43
N LYS A 188 -11.50 -18.10 4.15
CA LYS A 188 -10.82 -19.36 3.85
C LYS A 188 -9.90 -19.24 2.63
N GLU A 189 -10.32 -18.51 1.62
CA GLU A 189 -9.59 -18.32 0.37
C GLU A 189 -8.24 -17.62 0.61
N PHE A 190 -8.20 -16.67 1.54
CA PHE A 190 -6.95 -16.06 1.99
C PHE A 190 -6.15 -16.97 2.90
N ALA A 191 -6.81 -17.70 3.80
CA ALA A 191 -6.14 -18.63 4.72
C ALA A 191 -5.37 -19.71 3.98
N GLU A 192 -5.99 -20.38 3.04
CA GLU A 192 -5.39 -21.43 2.23
C GLU A 192 -4.22 -20.91 1.39
N ARG A 193 -4.38 -19.74 0.77
CA ARG A 193 -3.32 -19.13 -0.03
C ARG A 193 -2.15 -18.69 0.84
N MET A 194 -2.40 -18.07 1.98
CA MET A 194 -1.35 -17.64 2.91
C MET A 194 -0.60 -18.82 3.49
N GLU A 195 -1.29 -19.89 3.86
CA GLU A 195 -0.69 -21.15 4.31
C GLU A 195 0.23 -21.72 3.23
N TYR A 196 -0.23 -21.80 1.98
CA TYR A 196 0.60 -22.24 0.86
C TYR A 196 1.84 -21.39 0.70
N LEU A 197 1.72 -20.04 0.68
CA LEU A 197 2.86 -19.15 0.46
C LEU A 197 3.89 -19.18 1.59
N LYS A 198 3.45 -19.34 2.84
CA LYS A 198 4.33 -19.27 4.02
C LYS A 198 4.93 -20.60 4.46
N TYR A 199 4.27 -21.72 4.16
CA TYR A 199 4.63 -23.02 4.73
C TYR A 199 4.79 -24.15 3.70
N ASN A 200 4.53 -23.88 2.41
CA ASN A 200 4.80 -24.84 1.34
C ASN A 200 6.09 -24.44 0.61
N LYS A 201 6.94 -25.41 0.29
CA LYS A 201 8.23 -25.17 -0.34
C LYS A 201 8.12 -24.41 -1.68
N GLU A 202 7.17 -24.77 -2.55
CA GLU A 202 6.93 -24.07 -3.81
C GLU A 202 6.39 -22.65 -3.57
N GLY A 203 5.59 -22.45 -2.52
CA GLY A 203 5.11 -21.15 -2.09
C GLY A 203 6.24 -20.25 -1.59
N GLU A 204 7.13 -20.78 -0.77
CA GLU A 204 8.33 -20.08 -0.28
C GLU A 204 9.25 -19.65 -1.44
N GLU A 205 9.45 -20.49 -2.44
CA GLU A 205 10.23 -20.17 -3.64
C GLU A 205 9.64 -18.95 -4.39
N LYS A 206 8.29 -18.84 -4.44
CA LYS A 206 7.60 -17.69 -5.05
C LYS A 206 7.74 -16.39 -4.26
N MET A 207 8.25 -16.46 -3.03
CA MET A 207 8.43 -15.31 -2.14
C MET A 207 9.84 -14.77 -2.10
N THR A 208 10.79 -15.39 -2.80
CA THR A 208 12.22 -15.04 -2.74
C THR A 208 12.47 -13.57 -3.07
N ASP A 209 11.83 -13.02 -4.10
CA ASP A 209 11.96 -11.61 -4.49
C ASP A 209 11.42 -10.63 -3.44
N ILE A 210 10.39 -11.02 -2.70
CA ILE A 210 9.84 -10.23 -1.59
C ILE A 210 10.82 -10.20 -0.42
N ILE A 211 11.38 -11.35 -0.09
CA ILE A 211 12.36 -11.51 0.99
C ILE A 211 13.62 -10.70 0.68
N GLU A 212 14.14 -10.81 -0.54
CA GLU A 212 15.30 -10.03 -0.98
C GLU A 212 15.04 -8.52 -0.94
N ALA A 213 13.90 -8.07 -1.42
CA ALA A 213 13.53 -6.65 -1.39
C ALA A 213 13.37 -6.12 0.04
N TYR A 214 12.78 -6.93 0.95
CA TYR A 214 12.67 -6.58 2.36
C TYR A 214 14.05 -6.49 3.01
N ALA A 215 14.91 -7.46 2.76
CA ALA A 215 16.30 -7.46 3.25
C ALA A 215 17.08 -6.21 2.81
N GLN A 216 16.95 -5.84 1.53
CA GLN A 216 17.56 -4.63 1.01
C GLN A 216 17.02 -3.35 1.68
N LYS A 217 15.71 -3.28 1.93
CA LYS A 217 15.08 -2.16 2.62
C LYS A 217 15.61 -2.03 4.05
N VAL A 218 15.60 -3.12 4.81
CA VAL A 218 16.10 -3.16 6.20
C VAL A 218 17.60 -2.79 6.26
N ALA A 219 18.40 -3.32 5.34
CA ALA A 219 19.81 -2.98 5.28
C ALA A 219 20.05 -1.49 4.97
N LYS A 220 19.25 -0.89 4.09
CA LYS A 220 19.34 0.52 3.76
C LYS A 220 18.90 1.42 4.93
N GLU A 221 17.85 1.05 5.63
CA GLU A 221 17.38 1.76 6.83
C GLU A 221 18.42 1.70 7.94
N ALA A 222 18.97 0.52 8.23
CA ALA A 222 20.04 0.34 9.22
C ALA A 222 21.30 1.15 8.86
N ALA A 223 21.69 1.18 7.59
CA ALA A 223 22.81 1.99 7.12
C ALA A 223 22.56 3.49 7.30
N LYS A 224 21.32 3.95 7.02
CA LYS A 224 20.92 5.34 7.23
C LYS A 224 20.97 5.72 8.71
N GLU A 225 20.38 4.92 9.58
CA GLU A 225 20.41 5.14 11.03
C GLU A 225 21.84 5.15 11.59
N ALA A 226 22.69 4.23 11.13
CA ALA A 226 24.10 4.20 11.53
C ALA A 226 24.84 5.47 11.10
N THR A 227 24.57 5.96 9.87
CA THR A 227 25.16 7.20 9.35
C THR A 227 24.69 8.42 10.14
N GLU A 228 23.38 8.53 10.43
CA GLU A 228 22.82 9.61 11.23
C GLU A 228 23.39 9.62 12.66
N LYS A 229 23.51 8.45 13.28
CA LYS A 229 24.10 8.30 14.60
C LYS A 229 25.58 8.69 14.62
N ALA A 230 26.35 8.26 13.61
CA ALA A 230 27.76 8.63 13.47
C ALA A 230 27.91 10.14 13.27
N THR A 231 27.12 10.75 12.39
CA THR A 231 27.10 12.19 12.16
C THR A 231 26.77 12.96 13.45
N LYS A 232 25.73 12.53 14.17
CA LYS A 232 25.33 13.15 15.44
C LYS A 232 26.45 13.06 16.51
N ASN A 233 27.16 11.93 16.59
CA ASN A 233 28.27 11.77 17.49
C ASN A 233 29.45 12.68 17.09
N THR A 234 29.78 12.76 15.80
CA THR A 234 30.82 13.64 15.29
C THR A 234 30.53 15.12 15.61
N LEU A 235 29.27 15.55 15.41
CA LEU A 235 28.84 16.91 15.75
C LEU A 235 28.90 17.19 17.26
N LYS A 236 28.57 16.21 18.11
CA LYS A 236 28.74 16.33 19.57
C LYS A 236 30.21 16.44 19.97
N ASP A 237 31.07 15.62 19.38
CA ASP A 237 32.54 15.68 19.67
C ASP A 237 33.13 17.01 19.22
N MET A 238 32.68 17.54 18.09
CA MET A 238 33.06 18.86 17.61
C MET A 238 32.58 19.97 18.56
N ALA A 239 31.33 19.92 19.00
CA ALA A 239 30.77 20.86 19.97
C ALA A 239 31.57 20.83 21.31
N CYS A 240 31.90 19.64 21.82
CA CYS A 240 32.73 19.51 23.02
C CYS A 240 34.10 20.15 22.84
N LYS A 241 34.76 19.95 21.69
CA LYS A 241 36.08 20.55 21.40
C LYS A 241 35.98 22.07 21.33
N MET A 242 34.93 22.63 20.72
CA MET A 242 34.71 24.07 20.63
C MET A 242 34.46 24.68 22.02
N LEU A 243 33.58 24.07 22.82
CA LEU A 243 33.29 24.53 24.18
C LEU A 243 34.56 24.50 25.07
N LYS A 244 35.39 23.45 24.95
CA LYS A 244 36.69 23.39 25.67
C LYS A 244 37.69 24.46 25.22
N ARG A 245 37.60 24.92 23.98
CA ARG A 245 38.39 26.03 23.43
C ARG A 245 37.94 27.40 23.95
N GLY A 246 36.70 27.48 24.48
CA GLY A 246 36.12 28.71 25.01
C GLY A 246 35.14 29.41 24.03
N ASP A 247 34.71 28.72 22.96
CA ASP A 247 33.74 29.26 22.03
C ASP A 247 32.36 29.43 22.71
N SER A 248 31.58 30.43 22.31
CA SER A 248 30.26 30.68 22.89
C SER A 248 29.26 29.63 22.46
N VAL A 249 28.18 29.44 23.25
CA VAL A 249 27.10 28.48 22.92
C VAL A 249 26.48 28.81 21.58
N GLU A 250 26.34 30.11 21.26
CA GLU A 250 25.78 30.62 20.01
C GLU A 250 26.66 30.23 18.81
N GLU A 251 27.99 30.38 18.91
CA GLU A 251 28.95 29.97 17.87
C GLU A 251 28.91 28.45 17.65
N VAL A 252 28.89 27.66 18.74
CA VAL A 252 28.81 26.20 18.67
C VAL A 252 27.52 25.75 17.97
N MET A 253 26.37 26.39 18.29
CA MET A 253 25.12 26.11 17.61
C MET A 253 25.16 26.45 16.13
N ALA A 254 25.74 27.61 15.79
CA ALA A 254 25.82 28.06 14.37
C ALA A 254 26.66 27.09 13.51
N ILE A 255 27.73 26.51 14.09
CA ILE A 255 28.63 25.62 13.34
C ILE A 255 28.11 24.16 13.33
N THR A 256 27.60 23.68 14.46
CA THR A 256 27.21 22.27 14.59
C THR A 256 25.75 21.99 14.27
N SER A 257 24.91 23.03 14.18
CA SER A 257 23.44 22.92 14.02
C SER A 257 22.76 22.09 15.14
N LEU A 258 23.43 21.89 16.26
CA LEU A 258 22.85 21.20 17.41
C LEU A 258 21.86 22.11 18.14
N PRO A 259 20.73 21.57 18.68
CA PRO A 259 19.79 22.34 19.48
C PRO A 259 20.46 22.94 20.76
N LEU A 260 19.98 24.11 21.18
CA LEU A 260 20.47 24.81 22.39
C LEU A 260 20.56 23.91 23.61
N GLU A 261 19.52 23.13 23.86
CA GLU A 261 19.48 22.19 25.00
C GLU A 261 20.62 21.15 24.95
N SER A 262 20.94 20.65 23.76
CA SER A 262 22.02 19.69 23.56
C SER A 262 23.40 20.32 23.81
N VAL A 263 23.61 21.57 23.33
CA VAL A 263 24.88 22.26 23.53
C VAL A 263 25.08 22.62 25.02
N ARG A 264 24.02 23.09 25.69
CA ARG A 264 24.08 23.36 27.16
C ARG A 264 24.31 22.11 27.97
N ALA A 265 23.68 20.99 27.63
CA ALA A 265 23.94 19.72 28.32
C ALA A 265 25.40 19.26 28.16
N LEU A 266 25.99 19.43 26.98
CA LEU A 266 27.40 19.16 26.74
C LEU A 266 28.28 20.10 27.55
N GLN A 267 27.96 21.39 27.64
CA GLN A 267 28.70 22.38 28.41
C GLN A 267 28.71 22.05 29.93
N MET A 268 27.59 21.57 30.46
CA MET A 268 27.49 21.15 31.88
C MET A 268 28.25 19.87 32.19
N SER A 269 28.57 19.06 31.18
CA SER A 269 29.28 17.78 31.31
C SER A 269 30.80 17.89 31.13
N LEU A 270 31.31 19.08 30.76
CA LEU A 270 32.73 19.37 30.53
C LEU A 270 33.45 19.96 31.73
#